data_7aa2428221f9b83ccfd58ab2e9750ffd
#
_entry.id   7aa2428221f9b83ccfd58ab2e9750ffd
#
_cell.length_a   1.000
_cell.length_b   1.000
_cell.length_c   1.000
_cell.angle_alpha   90.00
_cell.angle_beta   90.00
_cell.angle_gamma   90.00
#
_symmetry.space_group_name_H-M   'P 1'
#
loop_
_entity.id
_entity.type
_entity.pdbx_description
1 polymer ?
#
loop_
_entity_poly.entity_id
_entity_poly.type
_entity_poly.pdbx_seq_one_letter_code
_entity_poly.pdbx_strand_id
1 'polypeptide(L)'
;VDVAQLYDCFTITVLMTLEDYGFCAPGEAARFVADGALRHGGRLPLNTSGGNLAECYMHGLGLNIEAVRQVRGTSTAQVPRVEVSMVASGPMVTPVSSCIFGSEATI
;
A
#
# COMPACT_ATOMS: atom_id res chain seq x y z
N VAL A 1 -6.16 -1.29 -8.59
CA VAL A 1 -5.24 -0.61 -7.66
C VAL A 1 -3.85 -0.73 -8.22
N ASP A 2 -3.19 0.40 -8.42
CA ASP A 2 -1.88 0.48 -9.09
C ASP A 2 -0.73 0.54 -8.08
N VAL A 3 -1.01 1.03 -6.88
CA VAL A 3 -0.09 1.14 -5.77
C VAL A 3 -0.84 1.04 -4.45
N ALA A 4 -0.27 0.39 -3.45
CA ALA A 4 -0.87 0.26 -2.14
C ALA A 4 0.03 0.83 -1.04
N GLN A 5 -0.59 1.42 -0.03
CA GLN A 5 0.05 1.88 1.19
C GLN A 5 -0.62 1.13 2.34
N LEU A 6 0.02 0.08 2.83
CA LEU A 6 -0.51 -0.78 3.88
C LEU A 6 0.18 -0.51 5.21
N TYR A 7 -0.59 -0.54 6.29
CA TYR A 7 -0.07 -0.30 7.63
C TYR A 7 0.90 -1.42 8.04
N ASP A 8 2.16 -1.07 8.16
CA ASP A 8 3.28 -1.99 8.30
C ASP A 8 3.91 -1.94 9.71
N CYS A 9 3.06 -1.86 10.76
CA CYS A 9 3.55 -1.92 12.14
C CYS A 9 4.37 -3.20 12.43
N PHE A 10 4.02 -4.30 11.78
CA PHE A 10 4.78 -5.55 11.73
C PHE A 10 4.72 -6.14 10.32
N THR A 11 5.74 -6.82 9.89
CA THR A 11 5.78 -7.45 8.56
C THR A 11 4.64 -8.45 8.32
N ILE A 12 4.28 -9.21 9.36
CA ILE A 12 3.16 -10.17 9.28
C ILE A 12 1.82 -9.48 8.98
N THR A 13 1.59 -8.27 9.48
CA THR A 13 0.34 -7.54 9.23
C THR A 13 0.17 -7.21 7.75
N VAL A 14 1.26 -6.93 7.05
CA VAL A 14 1.24 -6.71 5.61
C VAL A 14 0.82 -7.97 4.87
N LEU A 15 1.37 -9.13 5.23
CA LEU A 15 1.00 -10.41 4.61
C LEU A 15 -0.48 -10.72 4.80
N MET A 16 -0.99 -10.56 6.02
CA MET A 16 -2.42 -10.75 6.32
C MET A 16 -3.30 -9.78 5.51
N THR A 17 -2.92 -8.51 5.46
CA THR A 17 -3.65 -7.50 4.71
C THR A 17 -3.71 -7.81 3.21
N LEU A 18 -2.62 -8.31 2.62
CA LEU A 18 -2.59 -8.71 1.21
C LEU A 18 -3.61 -9.82 0.90
N GLU A 19 -3.76 -10.78 1.79
CA GLU A 19 -4.73 -11.88 1.66
C GLU A 19 -6.16 -11.39 1.93
N ASP A 20 -6.38 -10.64 3.01
CA ASP A 20 -7.71 -10.16 3.42
C ASP A 20 -8.33 -9.21 2.38
N TYR A 21 -7.53 -8.39 1.71
CA TYR A 21 -7.98 -7.52 0.63
C TYR A 21 -7.98 -8.19 -0.76
N GLY A 22 -7.60 -9.46 -0.84
CA GLY A 22 -7.68 -10.26 -2.06
C GLY A 22 -6.62 -9.92 -3.12
N PHE A 23 -5.49 -9.33 -2.72
CA PHE A 23 -4.36 -9.14 -3.62
C PHE A 23 -3.68 -10.45 -3.99
N CYS A 24 -3.78 -11.45 -3.13
CA CYS A 24 -3.38 -12.82 -3.35
C CYS A 24 -4.35 -13.78 -2.63
N ALA A 25 -4.30 -15.06 -2.97
CA ALA A 25 -5.14 -16.06 -2.32
C ALA A 25 -4.67 -16.32 -0.87
N PRO A 26 -5.56 -16.77 0.03
CA PRO A 26 -5.19 -17.15 1.39
C PRO A 26 -4.05 -18.18 1.40
N GLY A 27 -3.02 -17.91 2.20
CA GLY A 27 -1.80 -18.73 2.31
C GLY A 27 -0.74 -18.44 1.24
N GLU A 28 -0.98 -17.55 0.28
CA GLU A 28 -0.09 -17.26 -0.83
C GLU A 28 0.73 -15.95 -0.67
N ALA A 29 0.49 -15.18 0.40
CA ALA A 29 1.15 -13.88 0.57
C ALA A 29 2.67 -13.98 0.57
N ALA A 30 3.24 -15.00 1.23
CA ALA A 30 4.69 -15.17 1.27
C ALA A 30 5.27 -15.40 -0.13
N ARG A 31 4.62 -16.20 -0.97
CA ARG A 31 5.02 -16.43 -2.36
C ARG A 31 4.86 -15.17 -3.20
N PHE A 32 3.74 -14.48 -3.06
CA PHE A 32 3.47 -13.20 -3.74
C PHE A 32 4.59 -12.18 -3.48
N VAL A 33 5.06 -12.09 -2.23
CA VAL A 33 6.18 -11.21 -1.86
C VAL A 33 7.51 -11.72 -2.42
N ALA A 34 7.77 -13.02 -2.33
CA ALA A 34 9.01 -13.63 -2.83
C ALA A 34 9.18 -13.45 -4.35
N ASP A 35 8.08 -13.46 -5.09
CA ASP A 35 8.06 -13.22 -6.53
C ASP A 35 8.33 -11.74 -6.91
N GLY A 36 8.54 -10.87 -5.92
CA GLY A 36 8.88 -9.47 -6.14
C GLY A 36 7.70 -8.56 -6.47
N ALA A 37 6.48 -9.02 -6.22
CA ALA A 37 5.26 -8.27 -6.56
C ALA A 37 5.18 -6.89 -5.89
N LEU A 38 5.73 -6.74 -4.69
CA LEU A 38 5.67 -5.51 -3.90
C LEU A 38 6.77 -4.49 -4.21
N ARG A 39 7.74 -4.86 -5.04
CA ARG A 39 8.86 -3.98 -5.39
C ARG A 39 8.38 -2.83 -6.27
N HIS A 40 9.13 -1.74 -6.26
CA HIS A 40 8.96 -0.68 -7.25
C HIS A 40 9.12 -1.27 -8.67
N GLY A 41 8.08 -1.15 -9.48
CA GLY A 41 8.00 -1.82 -10.79
C GLY A 41 7.41 -3.24 -10.75
N GLY A 42 7.08 -3.76 -9.57
CA GLY A 42 6.33 -5.02 -9.42
C GLY A 42 4.83 -4.85 -9.71
N ARG A 43 4.10 -5.93 -9.56
CA ARG A 43 2.66 -5.98 -9.87
C ARG A 43 1.81 -5.10 -8.94
N LEU A 44 2.22 -4.95 -7.67
CA LEU A 44 1.59 -4.10 -6.67
C LEU A 44 2.68 -3.39 -5.84
N PRO A 45 3.27 -2.31 -6.34
CA PRO A 45 4.24 -1.54 -5.55
C PRO A 45 3.64 -1.15 -4.21
N LEU A 46 4.38 -1.40 -3.12
CA LEU A 46 3.89 -1.24 -1.77
C LEU A 46 4.75 -0.26 -0.98
N ASN A 47 4.09 0.61 -0.17
CA ASN A 47 4.74 1.50 0.77
C ASN A 47 5.92 2.26 0.15
N THR A 48 5.65 2.94 -0.95
CA THR A 48 6.65 3.54 -1.83
C THR A 48 7.47 4.65 -1.16
N SER A 49 6.98 5.25 -0.07
CA SER A 49 7.75 6.17 0.76
C SER A 49 8.66 5.47 1.79
N GLY A 50 8.56 4.16 1.92
CA GLY A 50 9.24 3.35 2.93
C GLY A 50 8.34 2.91 4.09
N GLY A 51 7.10 3.38 4.14
CA GLY A 51 6.12 3.02 5.14
C GLY A 51 6.44 3.53 6.55
N ASN A 52 5.71 3.04 7.55
CA ASN A 52 5.92 3.43 8.96
C ASN A 52 7.28 2.97 9.52
N LEU A 53 7.90 1.97 8.90
CA LEU A 53 9.19 1.44 9.34
C LEU A 53 10.37 2.34 8.94
N ALA A 54 10.20 3.20 7.96
CA ALA A 54 11.26 4.08 7.43
C ALA A 54 10.95 5.58 7.58
N GLU A 55 9.68 5.95 7.69
CA GLU A 55 9.25 7.33 7.85
C GLU A 55 8.77 7.62 9.27
N CYS A 56 8.33 8.86 9.51
CA CYS A 56 7.68 9.26 10.74
C CYS A 56 6.42 8.42 10.97
N TYR A 57 6.28 7.83 12.14
CA TYR A 57 5.21 6.89 12.44
C TYR A 57 3.80 7.47 12.26
N MET A 58 3.51 8.62 12.81
CA MET A 58 2.27 9.41 12.70
C MET A 58 0.96 8.59 12.58
N HIS A 59 0.94 7.41 13.17
CA HIS A 59 -0.20 6.46 13.16
C HIS A 59 -0.75 6.19 11.74
N GLY A 60 0.14 6.11 10.75
CA GLY A 60 -0.22 5.81 9.35
C GLY A 60 -0.65 7.02 8.51
N LEU A 61 -0.62 8.25 9.05
CA LEU A 61 -0.94 9.43 8.22
C LEU A 61 0.03 9.59 7.05
N GLY A 62 1.31 9.23 7.22
CA GLY A 62 2.30 9.23 6.15
C GLY A 62 1.89 8.36 4.95
N LEU A 63 1.23 7.24 5.20
CA LEU A 63 0.70 6.36 4.15
C LEU A 63 -0.37 7.06 3.30
N ASN A 64 -1.27 7.83 3.94
CA ASN A 64 -2.28 8.61 3.22
C ASN A 64 -1.64 9.73 2.39
N ILE A 65 -0.62 10.41 2.94
CA ILE A 65 0.13 11.44 2.22
C ILE A 65 0.80 10.84 0.98
N GLU A 66 1.45 9.70 1.13
CA GLU A 66 2.10 9.02 0.01
C GLU A 66 1.08 8.55 -1.05
N ALA A 67 -0.04 8.00 -0.65
CA ALA A 67 -1.10 7.60 -1.57
C ALA A 67 -1.60 8.77 -2.43
N VAL A 68 -1.79 9.94 -1.82
CA VAL A 68 -2.18 11.17 -2.53
C VAL A 68 -1.06 11.64 -3.46
N ARG A 69 0.20 11.60 -3.02
CA ARG A 69 1.36 11.97 -3.86
C ARG A 69 1.47 11.09 -5.09
N GLN A 70 1.25 9.79 -4.94
CA GLN A 70 1.28 8.83 -6.05
C GLN A 70 0.22 9.18 -7.11
N VAL A 71 -1.01 9.44 -6.71
CA VAL A 71 -2.10 9.83 -7.64
C VAL A 71 -1.83 11.19 -8.29
N ARG A 72 -1.20 12.12 -7.56
CA ARG A 72 -0.84 13.45 -8.08
C ARG A 72 0.42 13.46 -8.94
N GLY A 73 1.17 12.35 -9.03
CA GLY A 73 2.44 12.31 -9.74
C GLY A 73 3.56 13.10 -9.08
N THR A 74 3.51 13.29 -7.76
CA THR A 74 4.45 14.11 -6.98
C THR A 74 5.26 13.34 -5.95
N SER A 75 5.18 12.03 -5.95
CA SER A 75 5.98 11.18 -5.06
C SER A 75 7.45 11.20 -5.45
N THR A 76 8.35 11.14 -4.47
CA THR A 76 9.79 10.97 -4.70
C THR A 76 10.14 9.57 -5.22
N ALA A 77 9.26 8.58 -4.99
CA ALA A 77 9.35 7.23 -5.52
C ALA A 77 8.12 6.93 -6.40
N GLN A 78 7.88 7.79 -7.38
CA GLN A 78 6.70 7.75 -8.23
C GLN A 78 6.61 6.46 -9.03
N VAL A 79 5.49 5.75 -8.88
CA VAL A 79 5.10 4.63 -9.75
C VAL A 79 4.52 5.21 -11.05
N PRO A 80 4.93 4.72 -12.22
CA PRO A 80 4.39 5.24 -13.48
C PRO A 80 2.89 4.99 -13.63
N ARG A 81 2.14 6.00 -14.08
CA ARG A 81 0.72 5.90 -14.45
C ARG A 81 -0.19 5.40 -13.32
N VAL A 82 0.00 5.93 -12.12
CA VAL A 82 -0.91 5.65 -11.00
C VAL A 82 -2.23 6.39 -11.20
N GLU A 83 -3.30 5.64 -11.36
CA GLU A 83 -4.67 6.15 -11.39
C GLU A 83 -5.40 5.86 -10.09
N VAL A 84 -5.11 4.71 -9.46
CA VAL A 84 -5.75 4.28 -8.21
C VAL A 84 -4.72 3.90 -7.17
N SER A 85 -4.72 4.59 -6.05
CA SER A 85 -3.92 4.28 -4.87
C SER A 85 -4.81 3.89 -3.70
N MET A 86 -4.45 2.83 -2.99
CA MET A 86 -5.18 2.33 -1.84
C MET A 86 -4.36 2.49 -0.56
N VAL A 87 -5.04 2.89 0.52
CA VAL A 87 -4.51 2.85 1.88
C VAL A 87 -5.35 1.88 2.70
N ALA A 88 -4.71 1.01 3.47
CA ALA A 88 -5.38 0.17 4.44
C ALA A 88 -4.69 0.25 5.80
N SER A 89 -5.49 0.44 6.87
CA SER A 89 -5.00 0.27 8.23
C SER A 89 -4.80 -1.23 8.51
N GLY A 90 -3.88 -1.54 9.39
CA GLY A 90 -3.52 -2.93 9.67
C GLY A 90 -4.58 -3.69 10.47
N PRO A 91 -4.58 -5.02 10.40
CA PRO A 91 -5.55 -5.87 11.09
C PRO A 91 -5.36 -5.89 12.62
N MET A 92 -4.28 -5.31 13.12
CA MET A 92 -3.96 -5.27 14.57
C MET A 92 -4.64 -4.12 15.32
N VAL A 93 -5.40 -3.28 14.64
CA VAL A 93 -6.10 -2.13 15.22
C VAL A 93 -7.60 -2.21 14.93
N THR A 94 -8.39 -1.72 15.85
CA THR A 94 -9.85 -1.62 15.70
C THR A 94 -10.29 -0.19 15.96
N PRO A 95 -11.08 0.42 15.07
CA PRO A 95 -11.62 -0.14 13.83
C PRO A 95 -10.57 -0.21 12.70
N VAL A 96 -10.69 -1.22 11.84
CA VAL A 96 -9.95 -1.29 10.57
C VAL A 96 -10.62 -0.36 9.58
N SER A 97 -9.81 0.37 8.81
CA SER A 97 -10.31 1.30 7.78
C SER A 97 -9.47 1.20 6.51
N SER A 98 -10.07 1.56 5.41
CA SER A 98 -9.38 1.71 4.13
C SER A 98 -9.87 2.95 3.40
N CYS A 99 -9.01 3.47 2.54
CA CYS A 99 -9.31 4.60 1.68
C CYS A 99 -8.76 4.35 0.28
N ILE A 100 -9.52 4.70 -0.73
CA ILE A 100 -9.10 4.61 -2.13
C ILE A 100 -9.06 6.04 -2.69
N PHE A 101 -7.92 6.40 -3.27
CA PHE A 101 -7.71 7.67 -3.95
C PHE A 101 -7.65 7.40 -5.45
N GLY A 102 -8.41 8.14 -6.22
CA GLY A 102 -8.44 8.05 -7.68
C GLY A 102 -7.96 9.34 -8.33
N SER A 103 -7.40 9.23 -9.54
CA SER A 103 -7.15 10.35 -10.42
C SER A 103 -8.47 10.83 -11.05
N GLU A 104 -8.46 12.00 -11.73
CA GLU A 104 -9.61 12.49 -12.49
C GLU A 104 -10.08 11.49 -13.56
N ALA A 105 -9.20 10.63 -14.05
CA ALA A 105 -9.54 9.61 -15.04
C ALA A 105 -10.40 8.46 -14.47
N THR A 106 -10.51 8.36 -13.14
CA THR A 106 -11.25 7.28 -12.45
C THR A 106 -12.60 7.72 -11.89
N ILE A 107 -12.97 8.98 -12.09
CA ILE A 107 -14.24 9.59 -11.62
C ILE A 107 -15.33 9.48 -12.69
#